data_a78164b3ebf7a0cd4a752953d11fe1ad
#
_entry.id   a78164b3ebf7a0cd4a752953d11fe1ad
#
_cell.length_a   1.000
_cell.length_b   1.000
_cell.length_c   1.000
_cell.angle_alpha   90.00
_cell.angle_beta   90.00
_cell.angle_gamma   90.00
#
_symmetry.space_group_name_H-M   'P 1'
#
loop_
_entity.id
_entity.type
_entity.pdbx_description
1 polymer ?
#
loop_
_entity_poly.entity_id
_entity_poly.type
_entity_poly.pdbx_seq_one_letter_code
_entity_poly.pdbx_strand_id
1 'polypeptide(L)'
;MAAAASGGCGPVAGYIARWRPSSVPPPAAAFARDVIAAVAPCGQERAKNLLWAAGRLADYAASLGLDLAPEVVFHPSVIERFARCAPGVSGAARRTLRTNQRFIARRVVPQLYPADVPLPRERAKAPYSAAEVAGFLALADAQPTAERRMRAAGLVCLGAGAGLIRADLRDARGSDVIARSGGLVVAVRGRRARTVPVLPRYHARLRASARSAGSGLICGGADPGRRNITNPLITALDGGSGLPRLDTSRLRATWLAEVAELLGLATFMHAAGISCSQRLGDLVAGLEPADEAEAVALLGAIRR
;
A
#
# COMPACT_ATOMS: atom_id res chain seq x y z
N MET A 1 19.00 -33.16 -20.72
CA MET A 1 17.59 -33.59 -20.54
C MET A 1 16.97 -32.72 -19.46
N ALA A 2 16.25 -31.67 -19.86
CA ALA A 2 15.54 -30.76 -18.96
C ALA A 2 14.07 -31.15 -18.98
N ALA A 3 13.55 -31.62 -17.86
CA ALA A 3 12.16 -31.99 -17.68
C ALA A 3 11.33 -30.71 -17.63
N ALA A 4 10.43 -30.54 -18.61
CA ALA A 4 9.45 -29.48 -18.64
C ALA A 4 8.45 -29.69 -17.51
N ALA A 5 8.34 -28.69 -16.62
CA ALA A 5 7.29 -28.58 -15.61
C ALA A 5 5.98 -28.17 -16.30
N SER A 6 5.23 -29.14 -16.83
CA SER A 6 3.88 -28.98 -17.38
C SER A 6 2.85 -29.32 -16.32
N GLY A 7 2.55 -28.39 -15.42
CA GLY A 7 1.55 -28.65 -14.38
C GLY A 7 0.97 -27.37 -13.81
N GLY A 8 -0.14 -26.81 -14.39
CA GLY A 8 -0.87 -25.73 -13.75
C GLY A 8 -1.68 -24.79 -14.64
N CYS A 9 -1.66 -24.93 -15.96
CA CYS A 9 -2.28 -23.95 -16.88
C CYS A 9 -3.74 -24.25 -17.28
N GLY A 10 -4.28 -25.43 -16.99
CA GLY A 10 -5.61 -25.86 -17.47
C GLY A 10 -6.78 -24.97 -17.05
N PRO A 11 -6.97 -24.64 -15.77
CA PRO A 11 -8.12 -23.83 -15.31
C PRO A 11 -8.08 -22.38 -15.81
N VAL A 12 -6.88 -21.79 -15.88
CA VAL A 12 -6.69 -20.39 -16.32
C VAL A 12 -6.88 -20.26 -17.84
N ALA A 13 -6.32 -21.19 -18.63
CA ALA A 13 -6.50 -21.22 -20.07
C ALA A 13 -7.97 -21.39 -20.46
N GLY A 14 -8.69 -22.30 -19.78
CA GLY A 14 -10.12 -22.47 -19.96
C GLY A 14 -10.93 -21.21 -19.61
N TYR A 15 -10.53 -20.47 -18.59
CA TYR A 15 -11.15 -19.19 -18.25
C TYR A 15 -10.93 -18.15 -19.34
N ILE A 16 -9.70 -18.00 -19.83
CA ILE A 16 -9.35 -17.07 -20.91
C ILE A 16 -10.18 -17.39 -22.17
N ALA A 17 -10.22 -18.64 -22.59
CA ALA A 17 -10.95 -19.07 -23.78
C ALA A 17 -12.46 -18.76 -23.74
N ARG A 18 -13.07 -18.85 -22.55
CA ARG A 18 -14.51 -18.57 -22.35
C ARG A 18 -14.84 -17.11 -22.07
N TRP A 19 -13.86 -16.22 -21.96
CA TRP A 19 -14.12 -14.83 -21.62
C TRP A 19 -14.90 -14.10 -22.72
N ARG A 20 -16.14 -13.68 -22.42
CA ARG A 20 -17.09 -13.01 -23.32
C ARG A 20 -17.86 -11.94 -22.54
N PRO A 21 -17.24 -10.78 -22.22
CA PRO A 21 -17.93 -9.71 -21.50
C PRO A 21 -18.94 -9.00 -22.42
N SER A 22 -20.08 -8.62 -21.88
CA SER A 22 -21.11 -7.87 -22.61
C SER A 22 -20.68 -6.42 -22.95
N SER A 23 -19.72 -5.87 -22.22
CA SER A 23 -19.26 -4.47 -22.34
C SER A 23 -18.01 -4.30 -23.21
N VAL A 24 -17.54 -5.35 -23.89
CA VAL A 24 -16.44 -5.31 -24.86
C VAL A 24 -16.92 -5.99 -26.14
N PRO A 25 -16.83 -5.33 -27.32
CA PRO A 25 -17.25 -5.91 -28.58
C PRO A 25 -16.53 -7.23 -28.90
N PRO A 26 -17.20 -8.17 -29.62
CA PRO A 26 -16.64 -9.49 -29.90
C PRO A 26 -15.25 -9.49 -30.53
N PRO A 27 -14.91 -8.61 -31.49
CA PRO A 27 -13.56 -8.56 -32.07
C PRO A 27 -12.49 -8.16 -31.03
N ALA A 28 -12.75 -7.15 -30.23
CA ALA A 28 -11.85 -6.70 -29.16
C ALA A 28 -11.71 -7.77 -28.05
N ALA A 29 -12.78 -8.50 -27.74
CA ALA A 29 -12.75 -9.60 -26.81
C ALA A 29 -11.95 -10.80 -27.35
N ALA A 30 -12.04 -11.10 -28.65
CA ALA A 30 -11.23 -12.14 -29.30
C ALA A 30 -9.74 -11.77 -29.23
N PHE A 31 -9.38 -10.56 -29.67
CA PHE A 31 -8.03 -10.05 -29.60
C PHE A 31 -7.46 -10.13 -28.16
N ALA A 32 -8.25 -9.72 -27.15
CA ALA A 32 -7.82 -9.77 -25.76
C ALA A 32 -7.53 -11.21 -25.29
N ARG A 33 -8.34 -12.20 -25.72
CA ARG A 33 -8.09 -13.61 -25.38
C ARG A 33 -6.79 -14.11 -25.96
N ASP A 34 -6.53 -13.83 -27.22
CA ASP A 34 -5.33 -14.29 -27.93
C ASP A 34 -4.07 -13.70 -27.29
N VAL A 35 -4.09 -12.40 -27.02
CA VAL A 35 -2.98 -11.71 -26.34
C VAL A 35 -2.76 -12.24 -24.93
N ILE A 36 -3.80 -12.44 -24.13
CA ILE A 36 -3.64 -12.88 -22.75
C ILE A 36 -3.31 -14.36 -22.65
N ALA A 37 -3.71 -15.17 -23.62
CA ALA A 37 -3.21 -16.55 -23.75
C ALA A 37 -1.68 -16.57 -23.94
N ALA A 38 -1.15 -15.70 -24.79
CA ALA A 38 0.30 -15.54 -24.99
C ALA A 38 1.04 -15.02 -23.75
N VAL A 39 0.41 -14.14 -22.95
CA VAL A 39 0.98 -13.63 -21.68
C VAL A 39 1.03 -14.70 -20.59
N ALA A 40 0.21 -15.75 -20.65
CA ALA A 40 0.14 -16.89 -19.74
C ALA A 40 0.15 -16.52 -18.24
N PRO A 41 -0.87 -15.79 -17.72
CA PRO A 41 -0.91 -15.36 -16.32
C PRO A 41 -1.05 -16.54 -15.35
N CYS A 42 -0.39 -16.46 -14.18
CA CYS A 42 -0.32 -17.53 -13.19
C CYS A 42 -1.60 -17.74 -12.36
N GLY A 43 -2.71 -17.03 -12.61
CA GLY A 43 -3.94 -17.19 -11.82
C GLY A 43 -5.15 -16.53 -12.45
N GLN A 44 -6.34 -17.05 -12.14
CA GLN A 44 -7.60 -16.63 -12.75
C GLN A 44 -7.92 -15.16 -12.48
N GLU A 45 -7.72 -14.66 -11.25
CA GLU A 45 -7.95 -13.25 -10.94
C GLU A 45 -6.99 -12.32 -11.71
N ARG A 46 -5.74 -12.75 -11.90
CA ARG A 46 -4.79 -12.01 -12.72
C ARG A 46 -5.20 -12.03 -14.18
N ALA A 47 -5.61 -13.18 -14.71
CA ALA A 47 -6.12 -13.31 -16.07
C ALA A 47 -7.32 -12.39 -16.31
N LYS A 48 -8.29 -12.36 -15.40
CA LYS A 48 -9.45 -11.46 -15.44
C LYS A 48 -9.06 -10.00 -15.57
N ASN A 49 -8.15 -9.54 -14.72
CA ASN A 49 -7.70 -8.15 -14.72
C ASN A 49 -6.95 -7.77 -16.01
N LEU A 50 -6.16 -8.70 -16.56
CA LEU A 50 -5.44 -8.48 -17.82
C LEU A 50 -6.37 -8.53 -19.03
N LEU A 51 -7.31 -9.47 -19.09
CA LEU A 51 -8.33 -9.56 -20.15
C LEU A 51 -9.15 -8.27 -20.21
N TRP A 52 -9.56 -7.76 -19.03
CA TRP A 52 -10.28 -6.51 -18.96
C TRP A 52 -9.45 -5.32 -19.46
N ALA A 53 -8.18 -5.26 -19.11
CA ALA A 53 -7.28 -4.19 -19.55
C ALA A 53 -7.01 -4.25 -21.06
N ALA A 54 -6.79 -5.45 -21.61
CA ALA A 54 -6.58 -5.65 -23.04
C ALA A 54 -7.86 -5.37 -23.86
N GLY A 55 -9.01 -5.90 -23.40
CA GLY A 55 -10.28 -5.72 -24.10
C GLY A 55 -10.72 -4.26 -24.19
N ARG A 56 -10.59 -3.51 -23.07
CA ARG A 56 -10.91 -2.07 -23.07
C ARG A 56 -9.97 -1.24 -23.93
N LEU A 57 -8.69 -1.62 -24.02
CA LEU A 57 -7.75 -0.95 -24.90
C LEU A 57 -8.01 -1.27 -26.38
N ALA A 58 -8.31 -2.53 -26.69
CA ALA A 58 -8.64 -2.96 -28.04
C ALA A 58 -9.95 -2.31 -28.55
N ASP A 59 -10.98 -2.24 -27.71
CA ASP A 59 -12.22 -1.53 -28.01
C ASP A 59 -11.96 -0.04 -28.30
N TYR A 60 -11.15 0.60 -27.48
CA TYR A 60 -10.73 2.00 -27.69
C TYR A 60 -9.93 2.17 -28.99
N ALA A 61 -8.98 1.30 -29.28
CA ALA A 61 -8.20 1.34 -30.52
C ALA A 61 -9.11 1.17 -31.76
N ALA A 62 -10.05 0.21 -31.71
CA ALA A 62 -11.03 0.03 -32.77
C ALA A 62 -11.93 1.25 -32.96
N SER A 63 -12.33 1.95 -31.88
CA SER A 63 -13.11 3.20 -31.96
C SER A 63 -12.35 4.34 -32.62
N LEU A 64 -11.02 4.25 -32.69
CA LEU A 64 -10.16 5.19 -33.41
C LEU A 64 -9.85 4.73 -34.85
N GLY A 65 -10.45 3.63 -35.31
CA GLY A 65 -10.17 3.06 -36.62
C GLY A 65 -8.80 2.38 -36.75
N LEU A 66 -8.19 2.00 -35.62
CA LEU A 66 -6.89 1.34 -35.60
C LEU A 66 -7.04 -0.18 -35.72
N ASP A 67 -6.10 -0.82 -36.41
CA ASP A 67 -6.05 -2.27 -36.54
C ASP A 67 -5.84 -2.98 -35.21
N LEU A 68 -6.51 -4.10 -35.00
CA LEU A 68 -6.35 -4.95 -33.81
C LEU A 68 -5.10 -5.86 -33.95
N ALA A 69 -3.94 -5.22 -34.14
CA ALA A 69 -2.64 -5.87 -34.10
C ALA A 69 -1.92 -5.50 -32.78
N PRO A 70 -1.17 -6.43 -32.15
CA PRO A 70 -0.49 -6.16 -30.89
C PRO A 70 0.40 -4.91 -30.91
N GLU A 71 1.16 -4.71 -31.97
CA GLU A 71 2.07 -3.57 -32.16
C GLU A 71 1.33 -2.23 -32.23
N VAL A 72 0.11 -2.24 -32.77
CA VAL A 72 -0.75 -1.06 -32.89
C VAL A 72 -1.48 -0.80 -31.57
N VAL A 73 -2.21 -1.78 -31.06
CA VAL A 73 -3.04 -1.63 -29.86
C VAL A 73 -2.20 -1.32 -28.63
N PHE A 74 -1.06 -2.00 -28.47
CA PHE A 74 -0.16 -1.79 -27.32
C PHE A 74 0.95 -0.77 -27.59
N HIS A 75 0.85 0.01 -28.66
CA HIS A 75 1.79 1.11 -28.86
C HIS A 75 1.72 2.11 -27.70
N PRO A 76 2.88 2.62 -27.19
CA PRO A 76 2.92 3.54 -26.04
C PRO A 76 1.95 4.72 -26.17
N SER A 77 1.85 5.32 -27.35
CA SER A 77 0.96 6.46 -27.60
C SER A 77 -0.52 6.12 -27.45
N VAL A 78 -0.94 4.93 -27.85
CA VAL A 78 -2.34 4.46 -27.72
C VAL A 78 -2.69 4.23 -26.25
N ILE A 79 -1.81 3.59 -25.49
CA ILE A 79 -2.00 3.39 -24.04
C ILE A 79 -2.08 4.74 -23.31
N GLU A 80 -1.20 5.68 -23.62
CA GLU A 80 -1.22 7.00 -22.98
C GLU A 80 -2.43 7.84 -23.38
N ARG A 81 -2.87 7.76 -24.63
CA ARG A 81 -4.09 8.40 -25.10
C ARG A 81 -5.33 7.79 -24.42
N PHE A 82 -5.41 6.47 -24.31
CA PHE A 82 -6.44 5.78 -23.55
C PHE A 82 -6.49 6.27 -22.09
N ALA A 83 -5.34 6.32 -21.44
CA ALA A 83 -5.25 6.74 -20.04
C ALA A 83 -5.73 8.18 -19.80
N ARG A 84 -5.59 9.07 -20.81
CA ARG A 84 -6.03 10.46 -20.73
C ARG A 84 -7.50 10.64 -21.13
N CYS A 85 -7.92 10.01 -22.21
CA CYS A 85 -9.14 10.39 -22.95
C CYS A 85 -10.22 9.31 -23.04
N ALA A 86 -9.99 8.05 -22.57
CA ALA A 86 -10.97 6.98 -22.74
C ALA A 86 -12.31 7.35 -22.07
N PRO A 87 -13.43 7.33 -22.83
CA PRO A 87 -14.75 7.64 -22.30
C PRO A 87 -15.24 6.55 -21.34
N GLY A 88 -16.11 6.92 -20.39
CA GLY A 88 -16.77 5.97 -19.50
C GLY A 88 -15.85 5.28 -18.47
N VAL A 89 -14.59 5.75 -18.30
CA VAL A 89 -13.63 5.17 -17.36
C VAL A 89 -13.22 6.20 -16.31
N SER A 90 -13.39 5.86 -15.01
CA SER A 90 -12.97 6.74 -13.92
C SER A 90 -11.45 6.92 -13.85
N GLY A 91 -10.97 8.02 -13.28
CA GLY A 91 -9.53 8.30 -13.15
C GLY A 91 -8.76 7.22 -12.38
N ALA A 92 -9.39 6.61 -11.34
CA ALA A 92 -8.79 5.50 -10.60
C ALA A 92 -8.70 4.23 -11.47
N ALA A 93 -9.74 3.91 -12.22
CA ALA A 93 -9.77 2.77 -13.12
C ALA A 93 -8.75 2.95 -14.26
N ARG A 94 -8.59 4.15 -14.83
CA ARG A 94 -7.60 4.44 -15.88
C ARG A 94 -6.18 4.14 -15.42
N ARG A 95 -5.81 4.52 -14.20
CA ARG A 95 -4.48 4.21 -13.64
C ARG A 95 -4.22 2.71 -13.54
N THR A 96 -5.20 1.95 -13.06
CA THR A 96 -5.09 0.49 -12.95
C THR A 96 -5.01 -0.16 -14.32
N LEU A 97 -5.86 0.26 -15.27
CA LEU A 97 -5.85 -0.24 -16.64
C LEU A 97 -4.52 0.05 -17.33
N ARG A 98 -4.03 1.30 -17.28
CA ARG A 98 -2.73 1.68 -17.82
C ARG A 98 -1.58 0.82 -17.29
N THR A 99 -1.56 0.54 -15.99
CA THR A 99 -0.55 -0.34 -15.39
C THR A 99 -0.60 -1.75 -15.96
N ASN A 100 -1.80 -2.31 -16.09
CA ASN A 100 -1.99 -3.63 -16.67
C ASN A 100 -1.69 -3.66 -18.18
N GLN A 101 -2.09 -2.64 -18.92
CA GLN A 101 -1.80 -2.49 -20.36
C GLN A 101 -0.29 -2.42 -20.61
N ARG A 102 0.46 -1.62 -19.86
CA ARG A 102 1.92 -1.57 -19.95
C ARG A 102 2.58 -2.90 -19.57
N PHE A 103 2.01 -3.62 -18.58
CA PHE A 103 2.49 -4.95 -18.23
C PHE A 103 2.32 -5.95 -19.37
N ILE A 104 1.18 -5.94 -20.07
CA ILE A 104 0.91 -6.77 -21.25
C ILE A 104 1.88 -6.38 -22.37
N ALA A 105 1.93 -5.09 -22.68
CA ALA A 105 2.73 -4.54 -23.78
C ALA A 105 4.20 -4.96 -23.71
N ARG A 106 4.83 -4.89 -22.54
CA ARG A 106 6.23 -5.33 -22.32
C ARG A 106 6.47 -6.82 -22.60
N ARG A 107 5.41 -7.65 -22.62
CA ARG A 107 5.51 -9.08 -22.91
C ARG A 107 5.19 -9.42 -24.36
N VAL A 108 4.28 -8.68 -24.95
CA VAL A 108 3.74 -8.98 -26.28
C VAL A 108 4.50 -8.21 -27.36
N VAL A 109 4.90 -6.96 -27.06
CA VAL A 109 5.64 -6.09 -27.99
C VAL A 109 6.85 -5.45 -27.29
N PRO A 110 7.80 -6.26 -26.78
CA PRO A 110 8.92 -5.76 -25.98
C PRO A 110 9.79 -4.76 -26.72
N GLN A 111 9.86 -4.85 -28.05
CA GLN A 111 10.62 -3.93 -28.89
C GLN A 111 10.14 -2.47 -28.82
N LEU A 112 8.88 -2.24 -28.48
CA LEU A 112 8.31 -0.90 -28.29
C LEU A 112 8.48 -0.34 -26.88
N TYR A 113 9.00 -1.16 -25.96
CA TYR A 113 9.16 -0.81 -24.54
C TYR A 113 10.61 -1.02 -24.10
N PRO A 114 11.52 -0.13 -24.46
CA PRO A 114 12.88 -0.17 -23.93
C PRO A 114 12.84 -0.15 -22.39
N ALA A 115 13.90 -0.66 -21.76
CA ALA A 115 13.99 -0.70 -20.31
C ALA A 115 13.69 0.68 -19.73
N ASP A 116 12.79 0.72 -18.74
CA ASP A 116 12.45 1.98 -18.07
C ASP A 116 13.72 2.59 -17.47
N VAL A 117 14.04 3.82 -17.82
CA VAL A 117 14.97 4.62 -17.02
C VAL A 117 14.27 4.86 -15.68
N PRO A 118 14.85 4.43 -14.56
CA PRO A 118 14.22 4.62 -13.27
C PRO A 118 13.94 6.11 -13.03
N LEU A 119 12.68 6.46 -12.84
CA LEU A 119 12.34 7.81 -12.39
C LEU A 119 12.92 8.01 -10.99
N PRO A 120 13.40 9.22 -10.66
CA PRO A 120 13.78 9.56 -9.31
C PRO A 120 12.64 9.19 -8.36
N ARG A 121 12.95 8.50 -7.29
CA ARG A 121 11.95 8.14 -6.29
C ARG A 121 11.45 9.42 -5.62
N GLU A 122 10.14 9.53 -5.43
CA GLU A 122 9.61 10.53 -4.52
C GLU A 122 10.25 10.32 -3.14
N ARG A 123 10.72 11.42 -2.55
CA ARG A 123 11.23 11.41 -1.17
C ARG A 123 10.16 10.84 -0.24
N ALA A 124 10.59 10.16 0.80
CA ALA A 124 9.69 9.73 1.87
C ALA A 124 8.90 10.94 2.38
N LYS A 125 7.61 10.75 2.66
CA LYS A 125 6.78 11.81 3.21
C LYS A 125 7.37 12.26 4.55
N ALA A 126 7.54 13.58 4.71
CA ALA A 126 8.04 14.16 5.95
C ALA A 126 7.21 13.71 7.16
N PRO A 127 7.84 13.37 8.29
CA PRO A 127 7.14 13.04 9.52
C PRO A 127 6.25 14.19 9.99
N TYR A 128 5.29 13.90 10.83
CA TYR A 128 4.56 14.94 11.57
C TYR A 128 5.39 15.44 12.74
N SER A 129 5.28 16.73 13.04
CA SER A 129 5.81 17.30 14.27
C SER A 129 5.04 16.78 15.51
N ALA A 130 5.63 16.91 16.68
CA ALA A 130 4.96 16.57 17.94
C ALA A 130 3.66 17.36 18.14
N ALA A 131 3.65 18.64 17.74
CA ALA A 131 2.46 19.50 17.81
C ALA A 131 1.34 19.04 16.89
N GLU A 132 1.67 18.64 15.64
CA GLU A 132 0.69 18.09 14.70
C GLU A 132 0.07 16.77 15.22
N VAL A 133 0.89 15.88 15.78
CA VAL A 133 0.37 14.62 16.36
C VAL A 133 -0.51 14.90 17.59
N ALA A 134 -0.11 15.83 18.46
CA ALA A 134 -0.93 16.25 19.59
C ALA A 134 -2.26 16.84 19.12
N GLY A 135 -2.26 17.65 18.07
CA GLY A 135 -3.46 18.20 17.46
C GLY A 135 -4.40 17.10 16.93
N PHE A 136 -3.89 16.06 16.25
CA PHE A 136 -4.71 14.93 15.83
C PHE A 136 -5.31 14.15 16.98
N LEU A 137 -4.58 14.00 18.09
CA LEU A 137 -5.10 13.37 19.31
C LEU A 137 -6.19 14.23 19.95
N ALA A 138 -6.05 15.57 19.98
CA ALA A 138 -7.08 16.47 20.44
C ALA A 138 -8.34 16.39 19.57
N LEU A 139 -8.21 16.34 18.24
CA LEU A 139 -9.34 16.11 17.34
C LEU A 139 -10.00 14.74 17.54
N ALA A 140 -9.22 13.71 17.88
CA ALA A 140 -9.77 12.41 18.23
C ALA A 140 -10.59 12.46 19.52
N ASP A 141 -10.10 13.17 20.54
CA ASP A 141 -10.82 13.38 21.81
C ASP A 141 -12.11 14.22 21.63
N ALA A 142 -12.14 15.13 20.66
CA ALA A 142 -13.30 15.97 20.32
C ALA A 142 -14.38 15.26 19.49
N GLN A 143 -14.17 13.99 19.09
CA GLN A 143 -15.19 13.26 18.32
C GLN A 143 -16.49 13.08 19.10
N PRO A 144 -17.67 13.15 18.43
CA PRO A 144 -18.97 13.29 19.11
C PRO A 144 -19.37 12.10 19.99
N THR A 145 -18.94 10.87 19.61
CA THR A 145 -19.29 9.67 20.39
C THR A 145 -18.07 9.02 21.02
N ALA A 146 -18.25 8.34 22.16
CA ALA A 146 -17.18 7.60 22.82
C ALA A 146 -16.50 6.59 21.87
N GLU A 147 -17.30 5.89 21.08
CA GLU A 147 -16.81 4.94 20.10
C GLU A 147 -15.93 5.61 19.02
N ARG A 148 -16.37 6.74 18.47
CA ARG A 148 -15.57 7.50 17.49
C ARG A 148 -14.29 8.04 18.11
N ARG A 149 -14.34 8.54 19.35
CA ARG A 149 -13.13 8.97 20.10
C ARG A 149 -12.12 7.83 20.21
N MET A 150 -12.57 6.66 20.64
CA MET A 150 -11.68 5.51 20.83
C MET A 150 -11.10 5.01 19.51
N ARG A 151 -11.90 4.94 18.44
CA ARG A 151 -11.43 4.53 17.10
C ARG A 151 -10.45 5.53 16.50
N ALA A 152 -10.72 6.83 16.60
CA ALA A 152 -9.84 7.87 16.09
C ALA A 152 -8.51 7.94 16.85
N ALA A 153 -8.56 7.89 18.19
CA ALA A 153 -7.37 7.81 19.02
C ALA A 153 -6.57 6.53 18.73
N GLY A 154 -7.24 5.39 18.54
CA GLY A 154 -6.62 4.13 18.18
C GLY A 154 -5.87 4.23 16.85
N LEU A 155 -6.45 4.84 15.81
CA LEU A 155 -5.81 5.07 14.52
C LEU A 155 -4.50 5.87 14.66
N VAL A 156 -4.55 6.99 15.39
CA VAL A 156 -3.37 7.85 15.59
C VAL A 156 -2.30 7.12 16.42
N CYS A 157 -2.70 6.45 17.51
CA CYS A 157 -1.77 5.72 18.37
C CYS A 157 -1.13 4.51 17.66
N LEU A 158 -1.87 3.76 16.84
CA LEU A 158 -1.31 2.67 16.04
C LEU A 158 -0.37 3.18 14.96
N GLY A 159 -0.70 4.31 14.32
CA GLY A 159 0.14 4.92 13.29
C GLY A 159 1.41 5.56 13.84
N ALA A 160 1.28 6.53 14.75
CA ALA A 160 2.40 7.29 15.31
C ALA A 160 3.07 6.58 16.52
N GLY A 161 2.38 5.69 17.20
CA GLY A 161 2.91 4.97 18.36
C GLY A 161 3.51 3.61 18.06
N ALA A 162 3.06 2.95 16.99
CA ALA A 162 3.51 1.60 16.59
C ALA A 162 3.83 1.48 15.09
N GLY A 163 3.78 2.55 14.31
CA GLY A 163 4.15 2.56 12.91
C GLY A 163 3.29 1.67 11.99
N LEU A 164 2.05 1.37 12.37
CA LEU A 164 1.15 0.55 11.58
C LEU A 164 0.56 1.34 10.41
N ILE A 165 0.35 0.65 9.27
CA ILE A 165 -0.24 1.24 8.06
C ILE A 165 -1.22 0.28 7.38
N ARG A 166 -2.15 0.85 6.61
CA ARG A 166 -3.03 0.13 5.66
C ARG A 166 -3.57 -1.20 6.22
N ALA A 167 -3.04 -2.32 5.73
CA ALA A 167 -3.49 -3.65 6.15
C ALA A 167 -3.28 -3.88 7.65
N ASP A 168 -2.14 -3.46 8.20
CA ASP A 168 -1.86 -3.60 9.63
C ASP A 168 -2.92 -2.86 10.47
N LEU A 169 -3.29 -1.61 10.09
CA LEU A 169 -4.33 -0.82 10.75
C LEU A 169 -5.72 -1.42 10.57
N ARG A 170 -6.00 -1.97 9.39
CA ARG A 170 -7.29 -2.59 9.08
C ARG A 170 -7.56 -3.81 9.94
N ASP A 171 -6.53 -4.62 10.17
CA ASP A 171 -6.67 -5.93 10.80
C ASP A 171 -6.39 -5.89 12.32
N ALA A 172 -5.90 -4.74 12.86
CA ALA A 172 -5.55 -4.58 14.27
C ALA A 172 -6.78 -4.66 15.17
N ARG A 173 -6.75 -5.60 16.12
CA ARG A 173 -7.79 -5.84 17.13
C ARG A 173 -7.38 -5.34 18.50
N GLY A 174 -8.35 -5.10 19.37
CA GLY A 174 -8.04 -4.78 20.77
C GLY A 174 -7.22 -5.87 21.46
N SER A 175 -7.51 -7.15 21.18
CA SER A 175 -6.75 -8.29 21.68
C SER A 175 -5.29 -8.38 21.19
N ASP A 176 -4.92 -7.64 20.15
CA ASP A 176 -3.55 -7.61 19.64
C ASP A 176 -2.64 -6.62 20.41
N VAL A 177 -3.24 -5.77 21.26
CA VAL A 177 -2.51 -4.83 22.12
C VAL A 177 -2.22 -5.52 23.43
N ILE A 178 -0.96 -5.90 23.64
CA ILE A 178 -0.55 -6.79 24.71
C ILE A 178 0.39 -6.03 25.68
N ALA A 179 0.06 -6.07 26.97
CA ALA A 179 0.98 -5.59 28.01
C ALA A 179 2.15 -6.56 28.18
N ARG A 180 3.36 -6.01 28.36
CA ARG A 180 4.58 -6.74 28.68
C ARG A 180 5.29 -6.06 29.86
N SER A 181 6.26 -6.75 30.46
CA SER A 181 7.13 -6.14 31.44
C SER A 181 7.84 -4.94 30.79
N GLY A 182 7.62 -3.74 31.31
CA GLY A 182 8.21 -2.51 30.78
C GLY A 182 7.44 -1.78 29.69
N GLY A 183 6.31 -2.31 29.16
CA GLY A 183 5.61 -1.57 28.12
C GLY A 183 4.39 -2.19 27.49
N LEU A 184 4.13 -1.75 26.28
CA LEU A 184 3.02 -2.20 25.46
C LEU A 184 3.54 -2.61 24.07
N VAL A 185 3.00 -3.69 23.54
CA VAL A 185 3.32 -4.16 22.18
C VAL A 185 2.04 -4.40 21.39
N VAL A 186 2.14 -4.31 20.06
CA VAL A 186 1.07 -4.69 19.13
C VAL A 186 1.52 -5.92 18.35
N ALA A 187 0.74 -6.99 18.40
CA ALA A 187 0.92 -8.18 17.58
C ALA A 187 0.30 -7.93 16.20
N VAL A 188 1.13 -7.66 15.19
CA VAL A 188 0.69 -7.50 13.80
C VAL A 188 0.51 -8.87 13.17
N ARG A 189 -0.65 -9.08 12.56
CA ARG A 189 -1.05 -10.33 11.91
C ARG A 189 -0.74 -10.37 10.42
N GLY A 190 -0.98 -11.52 9.79
CA GLY A 190 -0.95 -11.70 8.34
C GLY A 190 0.44 -11.88 7.76
N ARG A 191 0.63 -11.47 6.50
CA ARG A 191 1.85 -11.72 5.72
C ARG A 191 3.12 -11.12 6.32
N ARG A 192 2.98 -10.07 7.12
CA ARG A 192 4.10 -9.40 7.81
C ARG A 192 3.93 -9.50 9.32
N ALA A 193 3.57 -10.69 9.80
CA ALA A 193 3.40 -10.95 11.23
C ALA A 193 4.66 -10.59 12.00
N ARG A 194 4.50 -9.76 13.04
CA ARG A 194 5.57 -9.27 13.88
C ARG A 194 5.01 -8.66 15.16
N THR A 195 5.84 -8.50 16.15
CA THR A 195 5.52 -7.75 17.37
C THR A 195 6.19 -6.38 17.32
N VAL A 196 5.39 -5.33 17.52
CA VAL A 196 5.87 -3.93 17.44
C VAL A 196 5.77 -3.29 18.82
N PRO A 197 6.86 -2.77 19.39
CA PRO A 197 6.82 -1.99 20.63
C PRO A 197 6.12 -0.65 20.37
N VAL A 198 5.33 -0.21 21.34
CA VAL A 198 4.59 1.05 21.29
C VAL A 198 5.35 2.11 22.09
N LEU A 199 5.48 3.31 21.53
CA LEU A 199 6.09 4.43 22.24
C LEU A 199 5.30 4.77 23.52
N PRO A 200 5.96 4.98 24.67
CA PRO A 200 5.33 5.07 26.00
C PRO A 200 4.20 6.11 26.10
N ARG A 201 4.36 7.27 25.46
CA ARG A 201 3.35 8.36 25.47
C ARG A 201 1.99 7.98 24.87
N TYR A 202 1.92 6.89 24.08
CA TYR A 202 0.67 6.39 23.50
C TYR A 202 0.02 5.25 24.30
N HIS A 203 0.68 4.72 25.33
CA HIS A 203 0.23 3.52 26.06
C HIS A 203 -1.17 3.68 26.67
N ALA A 204 -1.43 4.79 27.35
CA ALA A 204 -2.72 5.00 28.03
C ALA A 204 -3.89 5.05 27.03
N ARG A 205 -3.74 5.84 25.96
CA ARG A 205 -4.78 6.00 24.93
C ARG A 205 -4.98 4.72 24.13
N LEU A 206 -3.90 4.03 23.75
CA LEU A 206 -4.00 2.79 23.00
C LEU A 206 -4.63 1.67 23.83
N ARG A 207 -4.32 1.57 25.14
CA ARG A 207 -5.01 0.63 26.04
C ARG A 207 -6.51 0.93 26.15
N ALA A 208 -6.89 2.20 26.22
CA ALA A 208 -8.30 2.59 26.24
C ALA A 208 -9.02 2.19 24.96
N SER A 209 -8.43 2.49 23.81
CA SER A 209 -8.96 2.08 22.49
C SER A 209 -9.04 0.56 22.36
N ALA A 210 -8.03 -0.17 22.82
CA ALA A 210 -7.99 -1.61 22.78
C ALA A 210 -9.07 -2.26 23.66
N ARG A 211 -9.26 -1.75 24.89
CA ARG A 211 -10.35 -2.20 25.78
C ARG A 211 -11.72 -1.94 25.18
N SER A 212 -11.92 -0.78 24.58
CA SER A 212 -13.18 -0.43 23.91
C SER A 212 -13.48 -1.35 22.72
N ALA A 213 -12.45 -1.77 21.98
CA ALA A 213 -12.58 -2.67 20.84
C ALA A 213 -12.72 -4.15 21.26
N GLY A 214 -12.16 -4.56 22.40
CA GLY A 214 -12.17 -5.95 22.86
C GLY A 214 -11.55 -6.92 21.85
N SER A 215 -12.29 -7.90 21.37
CA SER A 215 -11.91 -8.78 20.27
C SER A 215 -12.15 -8.17 18.89
N GLY A 216 -12.84 -7.03 18.81
CA GLY A 216 -13.14 -6.31 17.58
C GLY A 216 -11.98 -5.49 17.04
N LEU A 217 -12.21 -4.84 15.91
CA LEU A 217 -11.23 -4.01 15.21
C LEU A 217 -11.09 -2.63 15.88
N ILE A 218 -9.88 -2.20 16.20
CA ILE A 218 -9.62 -0.89 16.84
C ILE A 218 -10.10 0.26 15.97
N CYS A 219 -9.83 0.22 14.65
CA CYS A 219 -10.31 1.23 13.71
C CYS A 219 -11.80 1.06 13.34
N GLY A 220 -12.48 0.06 13.90
CA GLY A 220 -13.89 -0.21 13.70
C GLY A 220 -14.23 -0.94 12.40
N GLY A 221 -15.52 -1.24 12.25
CA GLY A 221 -16.03 -2.09 11.18
C GLY A 221 -16.07 -3.57 11.59
N ALA A 222 -16.99 -4.32 11.00
CA ALA A 222 -17.14 -5.76 11.26
C ALA A 222 -16.31 -6.62 10.30
N ASP A 223 -16.09 -6.12 9.09
CA ASP A 223 -15.39 -6.83 8.02
C ASP A 223 -13.99 -6.26 7.76
N PRO A 224 -12.92 -7.00 8.10
CA PRO A 224 -11.55 -6.59 7.79
C PRO A 224 -11.25 -6.58 6.28
N GLY A 225 -12.03 -7.25 5.45
CA GLY A 225 -11.95 -7.22 4.00
C GLY A 225 -12.34 -5.87 3.37
N ARG A 226 -13.04 -5.00 4.10
CA ARG A 226 -13.45 -3.68 3.63
C ARG A 226 -12.24 -2.81 3.30
N ARG A 227 -12.15 -2.35 2.04
CA ARG A 227 -10.94 -1.67 1.53
C ARG A 227 -10.62 -0.31 2.17
N ASN A 228 -11.61 0.42 2.67
CA ASN A 228 -11.46 1.82 3.11
C ASN A 228 -11.86 2.04 4.58
N ILE A 229 -11.48 1.14 5.46
CA ILE A 229 -11.87 1.18 6.88
C ILE A 229 -11.35 2.43 7.62
N THR A 230 -10.20 2.96 7.22
CA THR A 230 -9.58 4.12 7.85
C THR A 230 -10.07 5.46 7.29
N ASN A 231 -10.60 5.50 6.07
CA ASN A 231 -11.00 6.76 5.43
C ASN A 231 -12.05 7.56 6.23
N PRO A 232 -13.11 6.96 6.81
CA PRO A 232 -14.07 7.71 7.62
C PRO A 232 -13.42 8.38 8.85
N LEU A 233 -12.44 7.72 9.47
CA LEU A 233 -11.69 8.27 10.60
C LEU A 233 -10.75 9.39 10.14
N ILE A 234 -10.06 9.21 9.01
CA ILE A 234 -9.18 10.24 8.43
C ILE A 234 -10.01 11.48 8.09
N THR A 235 -11.18 11.33 7.48
CA THR A 235 -12.08 12.44 7.16
C THR A 235 -12.59 13.12 8.43
N ALA A 236 -12.90 12.38 9.48
CA ALA A 236 -13.36 12.94 10.76
C ALA A 236 -12.24 13.71 11.51
N LEU A 237 -10.99 13.39 11.24
CA LEU A 237 -9.81 14.08 11.77
C LEU A 237 -9.31 15.21 10.84
N ASP A 238 -9.96 15.43 9.70
CA ASP A 238 -9.63 16.46 8.72
C ASP A 238 -10.54 17.67 8.98
N GLY A 239 -10.30 18.38 10.04
CA GLY A 239 -11.27 19.34 10.54
C GLY A 239 -10.78 20.78 10.69
N GLY A 240 -10.25 21.46 9.66
CA GLY A 240 -10.14 22.93 9.63
C GLY A 240 -9.33 23.60 10.73
N SER A 241 -8.56 22.84 11.51
CA SER A 241 -7.82 23.28 12.70
C SER A 241 -6.41 23.82 12.40
N GLY A 242 -6.11 24.14 11.14
CA GLY A 242 -4.75 24.50 10.73
C GLY A 242 -3.78 23.30 10.66
N LEU A 243 -4.25 22.09 10.97
CA LEU A 243 -3.47 20.88 10.81
C LEU A 243 -3.44 20.41 9.36
N PRO A 244 -2.33 19.83 8.88
CA PRO A 244 -2.30 19.20 7.58
C PRO A 244 -3.25 17.99 7.57
N ARG A 245 -3.68 17.60 6.37
CA ARG A 245 -4.53 16.40 6.24
C ARG A 245 -3.83 15.17 6.83
N LEU A 246 -4.56 14.39 7.63
CA LEU A 246 -4.04 13.16 8.21
C LEU A 246 -3.70 12.13 7.11
N ASP A 247 -2.48 11.62 7.17
CA ASP A 247 -1.96 10.57 6.30
C ASP A 247 -1.30 9.47 7.15
N THR A 248 -1.80 8.25 7.04
CA THR A 248 -1.27 7.11 7.80
C THR A 248 0.19 6.79 7.45
N SER A 249 0.63 7.12 6.24
CA SER A 249 2.03 6.95 5.84
C SER A 249 2.94 7.98 6.54
N ARG A 250 2.46 9.20 6.77
CA ARG A 250 3.18 10.21 7.56
C ARG A 250 3.21 9.86 9.05
N LEU A 251 2.11 9.33 9.62
CA LEU A 251 2.12 8.80 11.00
C LEU A 251 3.20 7.73 11.17
N ARG A 252 3.29 6.80 10.20
CA ARG A 252 4.37 5.82 10.21
C ARG A 252 5.76 6.46 10.05
N ALA A 253 5.93 7.45 9.18
CA ALA A 253 7.20 8.15 9.01
C ALA A 253 7.63 8.80 10.34
N THR A 254 6.69 9.38 11.09
CA THR A 254 6.92 9.92 12.44
C THR A 254 7.47 8.87 13.40
N TRP A 255 6.82 7.69 13.46
CA TRP A 255 7.28 6.58 14.28
C TRP A 255 8.66 6.07 13.83
N LEU A 256 8.87 5.92 12.52
CA LEU A 256 10.12 5.42 11.98
C LEU A 256 11.30 6.36 12.30
N ALA A 257 11.12 7.68 12.16
CA ALA A 257 12.15 8.65 12.46
C ALA A 257 12.58 8.59 13.94
N GLU A 258 11.60 8.52 14.85
CA GLU A 258 11.88 8.49 16.28
C GLU A 258 12.49 7.15 16.75
N VAL A 259 11.99 6.03 16.21
CA VAL A 259 12.40 4.70 16.69
C VAL A 259 13.71 4.24 16.03
N ALA A 260 14.08 4.80 14.88
CA ALA A 260 15.36 4.50 14.24
C ALA A 260 16.57 4.86 15.12
N GLU A 261 16.45 5.93 15.89
CA GLU A 261 17.49 6.39 16.81
C GLU A 261 17.54 5.57 18.11
N LEU A 262 16.40 5.02 18.54
CA LEU A 262 16.25 4.34 19.82
C LEU A 262 16.54 2.84 19.77
N LEU A 263 16.25 2.19 18.65
CA LEU A 263 16.40 0.74 18.47
C LEU A 263 17.60 0.46 17.59
N GLY A 264 18.48 -0.41 18.00
CA GLY A 264 19.54 -0.90 17.11
C GLY A 264 18.97 -1.43 15.78
N LEU A 265 19.74 -1.35 14.70
CA LEU A 265 19.33 -1.59 13.32
C LEU A 265 18.50 -2.87 13.11
N ALA A 266 18.91 -3.98 13.70
CA ALA A 266 18.21 -5.26 13.56
C ALA A 266 16.81 -5.22 14.19
N THR A 267 16.69 -4.68 15.41
CA THR A 267 15.41 -4.54 16.13
C THR A 267 14.48 -3.56 15.41
N PHE A 268 15.04 -2.44 14.94
CA PHE A 268 14.30 -1.46 14.14
C PHE A 268 13.73 -2.07 12.85
N MET A 269 14.55 -2.77 12.07
CA MET A 269 14.11 -3.42 10.83
C MET A 269 13.01 -4.45 11.10
N HIS A 270 13.17 -5.27 12.14
CA HIS A 270 12.16 -6.26 12.53
C HIS A 270 10.84 -5.59 12.91
N ALA A 271 10.86 -4.63 13.85
CA ALA A 271 9.67 -3.90 14.30
C ALA A 271 8.99 -3.13 13.15
N ALA A 272 9.77 -2.51 12.27
CA ALA A 272 9.27 -1.81 11.10
C ALA A 272 8.75 -2.74 10.00
N GLY A 273 9.06 -4.04 10.03
CA GLY A 273 8.73 -4.99 8.97
C GLY A 273 9.43 -4.63 7.65
N ILE A 274 10.67 -4.16 7.74
CA ILE A 274 11.52 -3.82 6.59
C ILE A 274 12.43 -5.02 6.30
N SER A 275 12.27 -5.62 5.12
CA SER A 275 13.08 -6.75 4.66
C SER A 275 14.07 -6.40 3.56
N CYS A 276 14.11 -5.13 3.12
CA CYS A 276 14.92 -4.69 1.99
C CYS A 276 15.74 -3.43 2.36
N SER A 277 17.03 -3.48 2.12
CA SER A 277 17.99 -2.40 2.41
C SER A 277 17.72 -1.09 1.63
N GLN A 278 17.11 -1.17 0.45
CA GLN A 278 16.80 0.04 -0.35
C GLN A 278 15.85 1.01 0.35
N ARG A 279 14.87 0.51 1.13
CA ARG A 279 13.98 1.37 1.92
C ARG A 279 14.64 1.96 3.15
N LEU A 280 15.70 1.33 3.63
CA LEU A 280 16.48 1.84 4.76
C LEU A 280 17.26 3.08 4.35
N GLY A 281 17.87 3.08 3.14
CA GLY A 281 18.56 4.25 2.61
C GLY A 281 17.68 5.48 2.49
N ASP A 282 16.45 5.31 2.00
CA ASP A 282 15.46 6.41 1.88
C ASP A 282 15.07 6.98 3.27
N LEU A 283 15.11 6.16 4.31
CA LEU A 283 14.81 6.55 5.71
C LEU A 283 15.99 7.27 6.35
N VAL A 284 17.18 6.70 6.23
CA VAL A 284 18.41 7.24 6.82
C VAL A 284 18.79 8.58 6.16
N ALA A 285 18.53 8.73 4.86
CA ALA A 285 18.79 9.99 4.16
C ALA A 285 17.93 11.18 4.66
N GLY A 286 16.87 10.92 5.44
CA GLY A 286 16.02 11.94 6.07
C GLY A 286 16.34 12.22 7.54
N LEU A 287 17.28 11.48 8.13
CA LEU A 287 17.77 11.72 9.50
C LEU A 287 18.96 12.67 9.46
N GLU A 288 19.07 13.55 10.45
CA GLU A 288 20.27 14.35 10.62
C GLU A 288 21.41 13.45 11.12
N PRO A 289 22.56 13.45 10.44
CA PRO A 289 23.71 12.71 10.93
C PRO A 289 24.23 13.36 12.23
N ALA A 290 24.67 12.52 13.18
CA ALA A 290 25.41 12.99 14.32
C ALA A 290 26.64 13.79 13.87
N ASP A 291 26.98 14.86 14.56
CA ASP A 291 28.21 15.56 14.30
C ASP A 291 29.43 14.71 14.72
N GLU A 292 30.64 15.11 14.31
CA GLU A 292 31.85 14.35 14.56
C GLU A 292 32.11 14.11 16.07
N ALA A 293 31.87 15.12 16.92
CA ALA A 293 32.09 15.03 18.35
C ALA A 293 31.07 14.07 19.01
N GLU A 294 29.82 14.13 18.59
CA GLU A 294 28.76 13.24 19.06
C GLU A 294 29.01 11.79 18.59
N ALA A 295 29.44 11.59 17.34
CA ALA A 295 29.79 10.27 16.82
C ALA A 295 30.97 9.65 17.61
N VAL A 296 32.00 10.44 17.93
CA VAL A 296 33.13 9.99 18.76
C VAL A 296 32.69 9.64 20.19
N ALA A 297 31.80 10.45 20.78
CA ALA A 297 31.26 10.20 22.11
C ALA A 297 30.41 8.92 22.16
N LEU A 298 29.55 8.69 21.15
CA LEU A 298 28.74 7.48 21.01
C LEU A 298 29.61 6.22 20.89
N LEU A 299 30.68 6.27 20.08
CA LEU A 299 31.62 5.15 19.94
C LEU A 299 32.45 4.94 21.21
N GLY A 300 32.84 6.01 21.89
CA GLY A 300 33.58 5.94 23.15
C GLY A 300 32.76 5.42 24.35
N ALA A 301 31.43 5.56 24.31
CA ALA A 301 30.52 5.05 25.34
C ALA A 301 30.27 3.53 25.22
N ILE A 302 30.65 2.89 24.12
CA ILE A 302 30.57 1.43 23.96
C ILE A 302 31.64 0.80 24.85
N ARG A 303 31.26 0.44 26.09
CA ARG A 303 32.11 -0.38 26.96
C ARG A 303 32.26 -1.76 26.31
N ARG A 304 33.52 -2.18 26.11
CA ARG A 304 33.89 -3.53 25.69
C ARG A 304 33.42 -4.58 26.68
#